data_8a404a932dc8046470176b434105c49c
#
_entry.id   8a404a932dc8046470176b434105c49c
#
_cell.length_a   1.000
_cell.length_b   1.000
_cell.length_c   1.000
_cell.angle_alpha   90.00
_cell.angle_beta   90.00
_cell.angle_gamma   90.00
#
_symmetry.space_group_name_H-M   'P 1'
#
loop_
_entity.id
_entity.type
_entity.pdbx_description
1 polymer ?
#
loop_
_entity_poly.entity_id
_entity_poly.type
_entity_poly.pdbx_seq_one_letter_code
_entity_poly.pdbx_strand_id
1 'polypeptide(L)'
;MPEVRWTAKAVADRLEEAAQTLRRLPAVKVRGYISTWPPTIRDFWEAFGWNAVEVRLGPPAPDAIDRMDESLAWLHVLEPDEVRLVWLRAEGVRWKSISHRFGMDRSTAWRHWSCALIKIAAHLNGMHATKTSQQKGLRHEQLDLA
;
A
#
# COMPACT_ATOMS: atom_id res chain seq x y z
N MET A 1 14.48 -22.82 8.29
CA MET A 1 13.78 -21.53 8.30
C MET A 1 12.37 -21.75 7.81
N PRO A 2 11.32 -21.40 8.55
CA PRO A 2 9.97 -21.49 8.04
C PRO A 2 9.85 -20.59 6.81
N GLU A 3 9.41 -21.14 5.70
CA GLU A 3 9.04 -20.36 4.51
C GLU A 3 7.97 -19.34 4.93
N VAL A 4 8.28 -18.07 4.83
CA VAL A 4 7.31 -16.99 5.10
C VAL A 4 6.25 -17.05 4.00
N ARG A 5 5.17 -17.72 4.28
CA ARG A 5 4.04 -17.82 3.37
C ARG A 5 3.17 -16.58 3.50
N TRP A 6 3.01 -15.85 2.42
CA TRP A 6 2.13 -14.70 2.38
C TRP A 6 0.66 -15.10 2.50
N THR A 7 -0.03 -14.48 3.44
CA THR A 7 -1.48 -14.62 3.61
C THR A 7 -2.18 -13.33 3.20
N ALA A 8 -3.46 -13.41 2.87
CA ALA A 8 -4.27 -12.23 2.55
C ALA A 8 -4.22 -11.18 3.67
N LYS A 9 -4.22 -11.63 4.95
CA LYS A 9 -4.07 -10.75 6.09
C LYS A 9 -2.72 -10.04 6.13
N ALA A 10 -1.63 -10.76 5.92
CA ALA A 10 -0.28 -10.17 5.90
C ALA A 10 -0.13 -9.14 4.77
N VAL A 11 -0.73 -9.38 3.60
CA VAL A 11 -0.77 -8.42 2.50
C VAL A 11 -1.57 -7.18 2.89
N ALA A 12 -2.73 -7.34 3.53
CA ALA A 12 -3.55 -6.22 4.00
C ALA A 12 -2.79 -5.36 5.02
N ASP A 13 -2.15 -5.98 6.01
CA ASP A 13 -1.39 -5.30 7.05
C ASP A 13 -0.21 -4.49 6.43
N ARG A 14 0.47 -5.04 5.42
CA ARG A 14 1.55 -4.36 4.69
C ARG A 14 1.07 -3.17 3.86
N LEU A 15 -0.08 -3.30 3.20
CA LEU A 15 -0.66 -2.19 2.43
C LEU A 15 -1.17 -1.08 3.35
N GLU A 16 -1.69 -1.42 4.53
CA GLU A 16 -2.07 -0.44 5.54
C GLU A 16 -0.85 0.31 6.08
N GLU A 17 0.25 -0.39 6.39
CA GLU A 17 1.54 0.22 6.75
C GLU A 17 2.04 1.15 5.62
N ALA A 18 1.93 0.71 4.35
CA ALA A 18 2.33 1.51 3.20
C ALA A 18 1.52 2.82 3.09
N ALA A 19 0.21 2.76 3.28
CA ALA A 19 -0.65 3.94 3.26
C ALA A 19 -0.31 4.92 4.40
N GLN A 20 -0.02 4.41 5.59
CA GLN A 20 0.43 5.23 6.73
C GLN A 20 1.79 5.88 6.47
N THR A 21 2.73 5.14 5.90
CA THR A 21 4.06 5.65 5.53
C THR A 21 3.96 6.75 4.50
N LEU A 22 3.13 6.55 3.47
CA LEU A 22 2.91 7.54 2.41
C LEU A 22 2.38 8.87 2.96
N ARG A 23 1.46 8.82 3.94
CA ARG A 23 0.93 10.04 4.61
C ARG A 23 1.99 10.81 5.40
N ARG A 24 3.02 10.13 5.86
CA ARG A 24 4.12 10.72 6.65
C ARG A 24 5.23 11.29 5.79
N LEU A 25 5.25 10.96 4.49
CA LEU A 25 6.24 11.54 3.56
C LEU A 25 6.01 13.04 3.43
N PRO A 26 7.10 13.85 3.38
CA PRO A 26 6.99 15.27 3.17
C PRO A 26 6.38 15.56 1.80
N ALA A 27 5.48 16.54 1.73
CA ALA A 27 4.91 16.99 0.46
C ALA A 27 6.04 17.48 -0.46
N VAL A 28 6.09 16.94 -1.68
CA VAL A 28 7.05 17.42 -2.70
C VAL A 28 6.62 18.83 -3.11
N LYS A 29 7.37 19.83 -2.68
CA LYS A 29 7.22 21.19 -3.19
C LYS A 29 7.88 21.25 -4.57
N VAL A 30 7.07 21.29 -5.63
CA VAL A 30 7.57 21.54 -6.98
C VAL A 30 8.12 22.95 -7.01
N ARG A 31 9.44 23.10 -7.16
CA ARG A 31 10.09 24.41 -7.34
C ARG A 31 9.55 25.03 -8.64
N GLY A 32 8.95 26.21 -8.53
CA GLY A 32 8.50 26.99 -9.68
C GLY A 32 6.99 27.21 -9.80
N TYR A 33 6.17 26.60 -8.96
CA TYR A 33 4.74 26.95 -8.89
C TYR A 33 4.54 28.11 -7.91
N ILE A 34 4.66 29.33 -8.41
CA ILE A 34 4.26 30.52 -7.67
C ILE A 34 2.76 30.67 -7.84
N SER A 35 1.99 30.28 -6.81
CA SER A 35 0.57 30.61 -6.77
C SER A 35 0.41 32.11 -6.59
N THR A 36 -0.13 32.76 -7.60
CA THR A 36 -0.49 34.19 -7.56
C THR A 36 -1.77 34.50 -6.77
N TRP A 37 -2.41 33.44 -6.19
CA TRP A 37 -3.57 33.64 -5.33
C TRP A 37 -3.16 34.21 -3.98
N PRO A 38 -3.86 35.28 -3.51
CA PRO A 38 -3.59 35.83 -2.17
C PRO A 38 -3.81 34.75 -1.10
N PRO A 39 -2.97 34.68 -0.07
CA PRO A 39 -3.05 33.65 1.00
C PRO A 39 -4.29 33.76 1.90
N THR A 40 -5.15 34.73 1.67
CA THR A 40 -6.30 35.09 2.50
C THR A 40 -7.38 34.02 2.70
N ILE A 41 -7.41 32.96 1.92
CA ILE A 41 -8.45 31.94 2.05
C ILE A 41 -8.02 30.81 3.01
N ARG A 42 -6.74 30.61 3.29
CA ARG A 42 -6.24 29.61 4.24
C ARG A 42 -6.39 30.04 5.68
N ASP A 43 -6.19 31.31 5.97
CA ASP A 43 -6.17 31.85 7.34
C ASP A 43 -7.55 31.80 8.03
N PHE A 44 -8.65 31.79 7.26
CA PHE A 44 -9.99 31.77 7.83
C PHE A 44 -10.30 30.45 8.56
N TRP A 45 -9.87 29.31 8.00
CA TRP A 45 -10.10 28.00 8.61
C TRP A 45 -9.06 27.67 9.70
N GLU A 46 -7.85 28.20 9.58
CA GLU A 46 -6.80 28.09 10.60
C GLU A 46 -7.10 28.97 11.82
N ALA A 47 -7.71 30.14 11.64
CA ALA A 47 -8.05 31.05 12.72
C ALA A 47 -9.17 30.55 13.64
N PHE A 48 -10.04 29.63 13.17
CA PHE A 48 -11.15 29.09 13.96
C PHE A 48 -10.80 27.83 14.78
N GLY A 49 -9.55 27.42 14.84
CA GLY A 49 -9.09 26.32 15.73
C GLY A 49 -9.73 24.95 15.45
N TRP A 50 -10.29 24.76 14.27
CA TRP A 50 -10.92 23.51 13.84
C TRP A 50 -9.92 22.49 13.31
N ASN A 51 -8.64 22.85 13.32
CA ASN A 51 -7.58 21.89 13.08
C ASN A 51 -7.52 20.98 14.29
N ALA A 52 -8.11 19.77 14.18
CA ALA A 52 -7.71 18.67 15.02
C ALA A 52 -6.19 18.68 15.05
N VAL A 53 -5.60 18.69 16.24
CA VAL A 53 -4.15 18.65 16.41
C VAL A 53 -3.68 17.40 15.65
N GLU A 54 -3.28 17.62 14.42
CA GLU A 54 -2.67 16.59 13.60
C GLU A 54 -1.32 16.30 14.25
N VAL A 55 -1.28 15.25 15.05
CA VAL A 55 -0.02 14.77 15.62
C VAL A 55 0.86 14.42 14.43
N ARG A 56 1.69 15.37 14.02
CA ARG A 56 2.68 15.17 12.96
C ARG A 56 3.72 14.20 13.48
N LEU A 57 3.48 12.94 13.23
CA LEU A 57 4.49 11.92 13.35
C LEU A 57 5.66 12.35 12.46
N GLY A 58 6.88 12.25 12.97
CA GLY A 58 8.09 12.58 12.22
C GLY A 58 8.20 11.80 10.90
N PRO A 59 9.18 12.10 10.04
CA PRO A 59 9.38 11.41 8.79
C PRO A 59 9.52 9.89 9.02
N PRO A 60 9.05 9.04 8.07
CA PRO A 60 9.18 7.61 8.21
C PRO A 60 10.64 7.18 8.17
N ALA A 61 10.96 6.06 8.83
CA ALA A 61 12.28 5.45 8.75
C ALA A 61 12.56 4.94 7.30
N PRO A 62 13.82 4.91 6.84
CA PRO A 62 14.17 4.44 5.49
C PRO A 62 13.62 3.05 5.17
N ASP A 63 13.72 2.10 6.09
CA ASP A 63 13.19 0.74 5.91
C ASP A 63 11.66 0.69 5.80
N ALA A 64 10.93 1.66 6.37
CA ALA A 64 9.49 1.77 6.16
C ALA A 64 9.16 2.26 4.74
N ILE A 65 10.02 3.10 4.16
CA ILE A 65 9.90 3.56 2.77
C ILE A 65 10.18 2.39 1.82
N ASP A 66 11.24 1.62 2.06
CA ASP A 66 11.57 0.44 1.24
C ASP A 66 10.42 -0.58 1.25
N ARG A 67 9.83 -0.85 2.42
CA ARG A 67 8.66 -1.73 2.54
C ARG A 67 7.41 -1.17 1.85
N MET A 68 7.23 0.13 1.86
CA MET A 68 6.15 0.81 1.14
C MET A 68 6.33 0.62 -0.37
N ASP A 69 7.52 0.90 -0.91
CA ASP A 69 7.82 0.77 -2.34
C ASP A 69 7.62 -0.68 -2.81
N GLU A 70 8.09 -1.66 -2.04
CA GLU A 70 7.82 -3.08 -2.28
C GLU A 70 6.32 -3.38 -2.35
N SER A 71 5.55 -2.88 -1.40
CA SER A 71 4.10 -3.13 -1.32
C SER A 71 3.34 -2.45 -2.46
N LEU A 72 3.76 -1.27 -2.89
CA LEU A 72 3.18 -0.58 -4.05
C LEU A 72 3.42 -1.36 -5.34
N ALA A 73 4.59 -2.00 -5.48
CA ALA A 73 4.89 -2.83 -6.63
C ALA A 73 3.94 -4.04 -6.76
N TRP A 74 3.41 -4.56 -5.66
CA TRP A 74 2.45 -5.69 -5.71
C TRP A 74 1.13 -5.35 -6.39
N LEU A 75 0.77 -4.08 -6.42
CA LEU A 75 -0.51 -3.63 -6.98
C LEU A 75 -0.62 -3.83 -8.49
N HIS A 76 0.51 -4.05 -9.19
CA HIS A 76 0.50 -4.29 -10.65
C HIS A 76 -0.22 -5.59 -11.05
N VAL A 77 -0.42 -6.51 -10.11
CA VAL A 77 -1.14 -7.78 -10.33
C VAL A 77 -2.65 -7.58 -10.44
N LEU A 78 -3.14 -6.44 -9.97
CA LEU A 78 -4.55 -6.13 -9.84
C LEU A 78 -5.07 -5.29 -11.00
N GLU A 79 -6.37 -5.42 -11.29
CA GLU A 79 -7.07 -4.51 -12.19
C GLU A 79 -7.24 -3.11 -11.53
N PRO A 80 -7.39 -2.04 -12.32
CA PRO A 80 -7.46 -0.67 -11.80
C PRO A 80 -8.53 -0.45 -10.72
N ASP A 81 -9.69 -1.06 -10.86
CA ASP A 81 -10.77 -0.95 -9.87
C ASP A 81 -10.45 -1.73 -8.60
N GLU A 82 -9.79 -2.88 -8.72
CA GLU A 82 -9.29 -3.65 -7.57
C GLU A 82 -8.21 -2.85 -6.81
N VAL A 83 -7.30 -2.19 -7.52
CA VAL A 83 -6.29 -1.32 -6.91
C VAL A 83 -6.94 -0.20 -6.11
N ARG A 84 -7.92 0.48 -6.68
CA ARG A 84 -8.66 1.56 -5.99
C ARG A 84 -9.36 1.06 -4.73
N LEU A 85 -10.01 -0.09 -4.82
CA LEU A 85 -10.72 -0.71 -3.70
C LEU A 85 -9.77 -1.07 -2.57
N VAL A 86 -8.69 -1.76 -2.89
CA VAL A 86 -7.67 -2.20 -1.92
C VAL A 86 -6.99 -0.99 -1.27
N TRP A 87 -6.66 0.03 -2.07
CA TRP A 87 -6.00 1.22 -1.56
C TRP A 87 -6.89 2.05 -0.64
N LEU A 88 -8.15 2.29 -1.02
CA LEU A 88 -9.11 2.98 -0.16
C LEU A 88 -9.28 2.27 1.20
N ARG A 89 -9.26 0.94 1.19
CA ARG A 89 -9.34 0.18 2.43
C ARG A 89 -8.06 0.30 3.25
N ALA A 90 -6.90 0.28 2.62
CA ALA A 90 -5.61 0.49 3.27
C ALA A 90 -5.50 1.89 3.92
N GLU A 91 -6.11 2.89 3.32
CA GLU A 91 -6.24 4.25 3.90
C GLU A 91 -7.23 4.33 5.08
N GLY A 92 -7.93 3.25 5.39
CA GLY A 92 -8.89 3.20 6.51
C GLY A 92 -10.29 3.71 6.16
N VAL A 93 -10.61 3.88 4.88
CA VAL A 93 -11.94 4.31 4.45
C VAL A 93 -12.99 3.27 4.86
N ARG A 94 -14.11 3.74 5.42
CA ARG A 94 -15.20 2.88 5.89
C ARG A 94 -15.88 2.14 4.74
N TRP A 95 -16.29 0.91 4.97
CA TRP A 95 -16.98 0.09 3.98
C TRP A 95 -18.24 0.75 3.39
N LYS A 96 -18.99 1.50 4.19
CA LYS A 96 -20.15 2.26 3.73
C LYS A 96 -19.77 3.27 2.63
N SER A 97 -18.67 3.99 2.80
CA SER A 97 -18.19 4.97 1.83
C SER A 97 -17.66 4.29 0.57
N ILE A 98 -16.94 3.16 0.72
CA ILE A 98 -16.44 2.36 -0.39
C ILE A 98 -17.61 1.83 -1.22
N SER A 99 -18.61 1.21 -0.58
CA SER A 99 -19.80 0.67 -1.23
C SER A 99 -20.53 1.75 -2.04
N HIS A 100 -20.67 2.94 -1.47
CA HIS A 100 -21.31 4.06 -2.16
C HIS A 100 -20.50 4.51 -3.40
N ARG A 101 -19.19 4.60 -3.30
CA ARG A 101 -18.31 5.02 -4.42
C ARG A 101 -18.30 4.04 -5.58
N PHE A 102 -18.39 2.74 -5.30
CA PHE A 102 -18.37 1.68 -6.31
C PHE A 102 -19.77 1.24 -6.75
N GLY A 103 -20.83 1.78 -6.14
CA GLY A 103 -22.20 1.42 -6.49
C GLY A 103 -22.55 -0.05 -6.21
N MET A 104 -21.88 -0.68 -5.23
CA MET A 104 -22.11 -2.07 -4.85
C MET A 104 -22.42 -2.20 -3.36
N ASP A 105 -23.05 -3.29 -2.96
CA ASP A 105 -23.31 -3.52 -1.54
C ASP A 105 -22.03 -3.90 -0.77
N ARG A 106 -22.08 -3.78 0.56
CA ARG A 106 -20.93 -4.00 1.43
C ARG A 106 -20.36 -5.41 1.32
N SER A 107 -21.19 -6.42 1.19
CA SER A 107 -20.75 -7.81 1.11
C SER A 107 -20.03 -8.08 -0.20
N THR A 108 -20.50 -7.52 -1.29
CA THR A 108 -19.84 -7.60 -2.60
C THR A 108 -18.52 -6.86 -2.60
N ALA A 109 -18.47 -5.65 -2.07
CA ALA A 109 -17.21 -4.89 -1.94
C ALA A 109 -16.16 -5.66 -1.11
N TRP A 110 -16.58 -6.26 0.01
CA TRP A 110 -15.69 -7.07 0.83
C TRP A 110 -15.17 -8.32 0.10
N ARG A 111 -16.00 -9.00 -0.69
CA ARG A 111 -15.58 -10.14 -1.50
C ARG A 111 -14.55 -9.74 -2.55
N HIS A 112 -14.78 -8.66 -3.28
CA HIS A 112 -13.83 -8.15 -4.26
C HIS A 112 -12.49 -7.78 -3.62
N TRP A 113 -12.52 -7.11 -2.49
CA TRP A 113 -11.33 -6.79 -1.71
C TRP A 113 -10.57 -8.05 -1.27
N SER A 114 -11.26 -9.02 -0.69
CA SER A 114 -10.66 -10.28 -0.25
C SER A 114 -10.03 -11.06 -1.41
N CYS A 115 -10.72 -11.14 -2.55
CA CYS A 115 -10.19 -11.78 -3.75
C CYS A 115 -8.93 -11.07 -4.27
N ALA A 116 -8.91 -9.74 -4.26
CA ALA A 116 -7.74 -8.97 -4.66
C ALA A 116 -6.52 -9.26 -3.76
N LEU A 117 -6.70 -9.33 -2.45
CA LEU A 117 -5.63 -9.68 -1.52
C LEU A 117 -5.13 -11.11 -1.73
N ILE A 118 -6.02 -12.05 -2.02
CA ILE A 118 -5.65 -13.44 -2.33
C ILE A 118 -4.85 -13.51 -3.63
N LYS A 119 -5.20 -12.73 -4.66
CA LYS A 119 -4.41 -12.64 -5.90
C LYS A 119 -2.98 -12.19 -5.64
N ILE A 120 -2.79 -11.14 -4.84
CA ILE A 120 -1.47 -10.66 -4.45
C ILE A 120 -0.70 -11.74 -3.68
N ALA A 121 -1.32 -12.33 -2.66
CA ALA A 121 -0.69 -13.37 -1.85
C ALA A 121 -0.25 -14.59 -2.68
N ALA A 122 -1.10 -15.04 -3.61
CA ALA A 122 -0.79 -16.13 -4.51
C ALA A 122 0.40 -15.79 -5.43
N HIS A 123 0.44 -14.59 -5.98
CA HIS A 123 1.54 -14.10 -6.81
C HIS A 123 2.87 -14.10 -6.02
N LEU A 124 2.88 -13.55 -4.82
CA LEU A 124 4.07 -13.49 -3.97
C LEU A 124 4.58 -14.89 -3.59
N ASN A 125 3.69 -15.81 -3.23
CA ASN A 125 4.05 -17.18 -2.91
C ASN A 125 4.59 -17.92 -4.15
N GLY A 126 4.04 -17.66 -5.34
CA GLY A 126 4.56 -18.21 -6.60
C GLY A 126 5.96 -17.71 -6.93
N MET A 127 6.25 -16.44 -6.73
CA MET A 127 7.59 -15.88 -6.92
C MET A 127 8.62 -16.46 -5.95
N HIS A 128 8.25 -16.69 -4.69
CA HIS A 128 9.13 -17.33 -3.71
C HIS A 128 9.44 -18.78 -4.08
N ALA A 129 8.46 -19.54 -4.49
CA ALA A 129 8.65 -20.94 -4.93
C ALA A 129 9.63 -21.02 -6.12
N THR A 130 9.53 -20.12 -7.09
CA THR A 130 10.42 -20.08 -8.26
C THR A 130 11.86 -19.74 -7.86
N LYS A 131 12.08 -18.76 -7.00
CA LYS A 131 13.41 -18.41 -6.50
C LYS A 131 14.07 -19.55 -5.74
N THR A 132 13.32 -20.25 -4.90
CA THR A 132 13.82 -21.41 -4.14
C THR A 132 14.21 -22.58 -5.06
N SER A 133 13.45 -22.82 -6.11
CA SER A 133 13.75 -23.87 -7.09
C SER A 133 15.00 -23.56 -7.90
N GLN A 134 15.19 -22.32 -8.32
CA GLN A 134 16.40 -21.89 -9.03
C GLN A 134 17.65 -21.99 -8.13
N GLN A 135 17.54 -21.64 -6.86
CA GLN A 135 18.64 -21.69 -5.91
C GLN A 135 19.05 -23.15 -5.57
N LYS A 136 18.10 -24.08 -5.56
CA LYS A 136 18.38 -25.52 -5.45
C LYS A 136 19.07 -26.08 -6.69
N GLY A 137 18.67 -25.66 -7.89
CA GLY A 137 19.30 -26.09 -9.15
C GLY A 137 20.77 -25.67 -9.21
N LEU A 138 21.10 -24.45 -8.88
CA LEU A 138 22.46 -23.92 -8.87
C LEU A 138 23.38 -24.66 -7.86
N ARG A 139 22.87 -25.06 -6.71
CA ARG A 139 23.63 -25.83 -5.72
C ARG A 139 23.94 -27.27 -6.18
N HIS A 140 23.04 -27.90 -6.91
CA HIS A 140 23.29 -29.23 -7.47
C HIS A 140 24.37 -29.20 -8.55
N GLU A 141 24.34 -28.20 -9.41
CA GLU A 141 25.33 -28.03 -10.49
C GLU A 141 26.74 -27.74 -9.96
N GLN A 142 26.87 -27.06 -8.83
CA GLN A 142 28.17 -26.83 -8.18
C GLN A 142 28.73 -28.06 -7.47
N LEU A 143 27.91 -29.00 -7.06
CA LEU A 143 28.34 -30.25 -6.42
C LEU A 143 28.82 -31.31 -7.44
N ASP A 144 28.26 -31.26 -8.65
CA ASP A 144 28.65 -32.20 -9.74
C ASP A 144 29.96 -31.77 -10.46
N LEU A 145 30.47 -30.56 -10.22
CA LEU A 145 31.70 -30.03 -10.79
C LEU A 145 32.92 -30.12 -9.84
N ALA A 146 32.73 -30.63 -8.65
CA ALA A 146 33.79 -30.85 -7.66
C ALA A 146 34.16 -32.33 -7.56
#